data_c1ebcdc9a207782a5faea2d169529b0e
#
_entry.id   c1ebcdc9a207782a5faea2d169529b0e
#
_cell.length_a   1.000
_cell.length_b   1.000
_cell.length_c   1.000
_cell.angle_alpha   90.00
_cell.angle_beta   90.00
_cell.angle_gamma   90.00
#
_symmetry.space_group_name_H-M   'P 1'
#
loop_
_entity.id
_entity.type
_entity.pdbx_description
1 polymer ?
#
loop_
_entity_poly.entity_id
_entity_poly.type
_entity_poly.pdbx_seq_one_letter_code
_entity_poly.pdbx_strand_id
1 'polypeptide(L)'
;MTRLQAAPRTVFHPLSLLRRGALIAGLLLIVFAGFARLAAAGPLDTVVGVRAVIPEDARTAEFLGTARAGSGVVIGEGGLVLTIGYLILEAIEADILLPGQRVVPAEVVAYDFETGFGLLRALSPLGIAPVALGDSAALSTDTEVLVAGFGGPGAIAGAHVVSRRDFAGYWEYLLPEAIFTAPPHPAYGGAALLGRDGKLLGIGSLAVGDAATPNEFGPGNMFVPIDALKPILDDMIALGRSRTPPKPWLGVYGQDLRGRVFVNRVAPYGPAAKAGVSANSVIVAVKGEPVRDLADFYRKLWALGPAGVEVPLTLMTPEGVQEITVHSADRYDFLKIGSSY
;
A
#
# COMPACT_ATOMS: atom_id res chain seq x y z
N MET A 1 -23.44 105.28 1.59
CA MET A 1 -21.99 105.13 1.42
C MET A 1 -21.50 104.19 2.51
N THR A 2 -21.38 102.93 2.19
CA THR A 2 -20.89 101.95 3.13
C THR A 2 -19.98 100.98 2.37
N ARG A 3 -18.71 100.95 2.76
CA ARG A 3 -17.64 100.13 2.14
C ARG A 3 -17.79 98.65 2.60
N LEU A 4 -17.83 97.74 1.66
CA LEU A 4 -17.66 96.30 1.93
C LEU A 4 -16.20 95.97 1.98
N GLN A 5 -15.80 95.31 3.11
CA GLN A 5 -14.47 94.77 3.33
C GLN A 5 -14.47 93.32 2.80
N ALA A 6 -13.50 92.97 1.93
CA ALA A 6 -13.28 91.66 1.39
C ALA A 6 -12.51 90.78 2.41
N ALA A 7 -12.98 89.56 2.61
CA ALA A 7 -12.32 88.51 3.39
C ALA A 7 -11.21 87.79 2.60
N PRO A 8 -10.13 87.29 3.24
CA PRO A 8 -9.03 86.63 2.53
C PRO A 8 -9.38 85.18 2.13
N ARG A 9 -9.03 84.83 0.91
CA ARG A 9 -9.13 83.49 0.36
C ARG A 9 -7.97 82.63 0.86
N THR A 10 -8.27 81.60 1.63
CA THR A 10 -7.32 80.51 1.99
C THR A 10 -7.15 79.56 0.81
N VAL A 11 -5.93 79.46 0.30
CA VAL A 11 -5.56 78.51 -0.78
C VAL A 11 -5.25 77.15 -0.11
N PHE A 12 -6.11 76.19 -0.34
CA PHE A 12 -5.86 74.80 0.03
C PHE A 12 -4.91 74.15 -0.97
N HIS A 13 -3.76 73.65 -0.54
CA HIS A 13 -2.83 72.86 -1.33
C HIS A 13 -3.29 71.37 -1.34
N PRO A 14 -3.56 70.72 -2.48
CA PRO A 14 -4.08 69.36 -2.57
C PRO A 14 -3.00 68.29 -2.40
N LEU A 15 -1.74 68.60 -2.14
CA LEU A 15 -0.64 67.63 -2.16
C LEU A 15 -0.43 66.82 -0.84
N SER A 16 -1.10 67.17 0.26
CA SER A 16 -0.92 66.51 1.55
C SER A 16 -1.83 65.31 1.79
N LEU A 17 -2.94 65.18 1.04
CA LEU A 17 -3.89 64.06 1.17
C LEU A 17 -3.49 62.81 0.37
N LEU A 18 -2.76 62.95 -0.75
CA LEU A 18 -2.29 61.84 -1.55
C LEU A 18 -1.17 61.00 -0.91
N ARG A 19 -0.33 61.63 -0.02
CA ARG A 19 0.75 60.90 0.68
C ARG A 19 0.25 60.04 1.83
N ARG A 20 -0.87 60.37 2.48
CA ARG A 20 -1.44 59.58 3.59
C ARG A 20 -2.26 58.38 3.08
N GLY A 21 -2.88 58.49 1.96
CA GLY A 21 -3.60 57.36 1.32
C GLY A 21 -2.70 56.26 0.77
N ALA A 22 -1.52 56.62 0.23
CA ALA A 22 -0.55 55.65 -0.27
C ALA A 22 0.14 54.83 0.81
N LEU A 23 0.36 55.40 1.98
CA LEU A 23 0.94 54.69 3.15
C LEU A 23 -0.05 53.71 3.79
N ILE A 24 -1.34 54.04 3.84
CA ILE A 24 -2.36 53.13 4.39
C ILE A 24 -2.67 51.98 3.41
N ALA A 25 -2.69 52.23 2.09
CA ALA A 25 -2.85 51.18 1.09
C ALA A 25 -1.64 50.24 1.03
N GLY A 26 -0.41 50.75 1.20
CA GLY A 26 0.79 49.92 1.27
C GLY A 26 0.85 49.06 2.54
N LEU A 27 0.37 49.54 3.67
CA LEU A 27 0.33 48.80 4.94
C LEU A 27 -0.74 47.69 4.92
N LEU A 28 -1.90 47.92 4.27
CA LEU A 28 -2.97 46.94 4.07
C LEU A 28 -2.55 45.80 3.09
N LEU A 29 -1.77 46.10 2.05
CA LEU A 29 -1.24 45.08 1.13
C LEU A 29 -0.16 44.21 1.80
N ILE A 30 0.68 44.77 2.69
CA ILE A 30 1.69 44.00 3.44
C ILE A 30 1.03 43.11 4.51
N VAL A 31 -0.07 43.54 5.11
CA VAL A 31 -0.82 42.72 6.09
C VAL A 31 -1.59 41.58 5.40
N PHE A 32 -2.09 41.77 4.18
CA PHE A 32 -2.76 40.70 3.42
C PHE A 32 -1.77 39.70 2.79
N ALA A 33 -0.55 40.10 2.46
CA ALA A 33 0.51 39.18 1.99
C ALA A 33 1.07 38.27 3.10
N GLY A 34 0.89 38.62 4.36
CA GLY A 34 1.33 37.83 5.52
C GLY A 34 0.37 36.72 5.95
N PHE A 35 -0.83 36.61 5.37
CA PHE A 35 -1.86 35.61 5.71
C PHE A 35 -2.14 34.57 4.64
N ALA A 36 -1.33 34.45 3.60
CA ALA A 36 -1.24 33.20 2.86
C ALA A 36 -0.53 32.18 3.76
N ARG A 37 -1.15 31.80 4.91
CA ARG A 37 -0.86 30.53 5.53
C ARG A 37 -1.15 29.48 4.46
N LEU A 38 -0.11 28.86 3.90
CA LEU A 38 -0.26 27.53 3.37
C LEU A 38 -1.03 26.76 4.44
N ALA A 39 -2.28 26.41 4.18
CA ALA A 39 -2.97 25.42 4.98
C ALA A 39 -2.02 24.21 4.96
N ALA A 40 -1.45 23.86 6.09
CA ALA A 40 -0.62 22.66 6.17
C ALA A 40 -1.49 21.53 5.64
N ALA A 41 -1.04 20.89 4.56
CA ALA A 41 -1.77 19.78 3.96
C ALA A 41 -2.04 18.78 5.07
N GLY A 42 -3.31 18.40 5.22
CA GLY A 42 -3.70 17.42 6.24
C GLY A 42 -3.24 16.02 5.83
N PRO A 43 -3.21 15.06 6.74
CA PRO A 43 -2.81 13.69 6.41
C PRO A 43 -3.67 13.06 5.30
N LEU A 44 -4.91 13.50 5.13
CA LEU A 44 -5.79 13.05 4.05
C LEU A 44 -5.35 13.55 2.66
N ASP A 45 -4.66 14.68 2.58
CA ASP A 45 -4.15 15.21 1.31
C ASP A 45 -2.99 14.38 0.77
N THR A 46 -2.40 13.50 1.59
CA THR A 46 -1.33 12.58 1.18
C THR A 46 -1.84 11.36 0.43
N VAL A 47 -3.16 11.11 0.46
CA VAL A 47 -3.79 9.97 -0.21
C VAL A 47 -4.03 10.30 -1.68
N VAL A 48 -3.49 9.48 -2.56
CA VAL A 48 -3.56 9.62 -4.01
C VAL A 48 -4.16 8.38 -4.65
N GLY A 49 -4.69 8.51 -5.87
CA GLY A 49 -5.08 7.35 -6.66
C GLY A 49 -3.87 6.71 -7.33
N VAL A 50 -3.93 5.41 -7.51
CA VAL A 50 -2.97 4.61 -8.29
C VAL A 50 -3.72 3.91 -9.39
N ARG A 51 -3.21 3.98 -10.61
CA ARG A 51 -3.70 3.23 -11.76
C ARG A 51 -2.50 2.59 -12.46
N ALA A 52 -2.66 1.33 -12.89
CA ALA A 52 -1.61 0.62 -13.59
C ALA A 52 -2.18 -0.19 -14.75
N VAL A 53 -1.39 -0.32 -15.81
CA VAL A 53 -1.64 -1.17 -16.97
C VAL A 53 -0.64 -2.32 -16.96
N ILE A 54 -1.17 -3.54 -17.07
CA ILE A 54 -0.41 -4.79 -17.02
C ILE A 54 -0.55 -5.49 -18.38
N PRO A 55 0.53 -6.04 -18.96
CA PRO A 55 0.46 -6.81 -20.20
C PRO A 55 -0.48 -8.01 -20.08
N GLU A 56 -1.17 -8.36 -21.17
CA GLU A 56 -2.06 -9.52 -21.20
C GLU A 56 -1.33 -10.83 -20.95
N ASP A 57 -0.06 -10.92 -21.33
CA ASP A 57 0.79 -12.09 -21.14
C ASP A 57 1.54 -12.10 -19.79
N ALA A 58 1.30 -11.13 -18.91
CA ALA A 58 1.85 -11.11 -17.56
C ALA A 58 1.34 -12.29 -16.74
N ARG A 59 2.19 -12.83 -15.85
CA ARG A 59 1.84 -13.99 -15.00
C ARG A 59 0.64 -13.75 -14.07
N THR A 60 0.45 -12.48 -13.68
CA THR A 60 -0.64 -12.07 -12.78
C THR A 60 -1.88 -11.57 -13.51
N ALA A 61 -1.85 -11.40 -14.84
CA ALA A 61 -2.95 -10.82 -15.61
C ALA A 61 -4.25 -11.64 -15.51
N GLU A 62 -4.14 -12.98 -15.56
CA GLU A 62 -5.29 -13.91 -15.48
C GLU A 62 -6.11 -13.72 -14.19
N PHE A 63 -5.46 -13.39 -13.05
CA PHE A 63 -6.11 -13.38 -11.73
C PHE A 63 -6.38 -11.98 -11.20
N LEU A 64 -5.52 -11.03 -11.54
CA LEU A 64 -5.60 -9.66 -11.03
C LEU A 64 -6.07 -8.66 -12.10
N GLY A 65 -6.25 -9.14 -13.34
CA GLY A 65 -6.62 -8.28 -14.47
C GLY A 65 -5.46 -7.47 -15.04
N THR A 66 -5.71 -6.85 -16.20
CA THR A 66 -4.74 -6.04 -16.95
C THR A 66 -4.87 -4.53 -16.68
N ALA A 67 -5.97 -4.10 -16.09
CA ALA A 67 -6.17 -2.72 -15.65
C ALA A 67 -6.45 -2.73 -14.15
N ARG A 68 -5.56 -2.11 -13.37
CA ARG A 68 -5.66 -2.11 -11.91
C ARG A 68 -5.75 -0.69 -11.39
N ALA A 69 -6.57 -0.48 -10.38
CA ALA A 69 -6.74 0.81 -9.73
C ALA A 69 -6.94 0.65 -8.23
N GLY A 70 -6.49 1.63 -7.48
CA GLY A 70 -6.62 1.69 -6.04
C GLY A 70 -6.07 3.00 -5.49
N SER A 71 -5.59 2.97 -4.28
CA SER A 71 -5.04 4.11 -3.58
C SER A 71 -3.54 3.95 -3.34
N GLY A 72 -2.89 5.05 -3.02
CA GLY A 72 -1.53 5.11 -2.52
C GLY A 72 -1.37 6.28 -1.58
N VAL A 73 -0.26 6.32 -0.88
CA VAL A 73 0.04 7.34 0.12
C VAL A 73 1.41 7.94 -0.15
N VAL A 74 1.50 9.26 -0.24
CA VAL A 74 2.78 9.96 -0.38
C VAL A 74 3.55 9.85 0.94
N ILE A 75 4.68 9.14 0.92
CA ILE A 75 5.50 8.84 2.11
C ILE A 75 6.90 9.47 2.08
N GLY A 76 7.30 10.06 0.95
CA GLY A 76 8.65 10.62 0.80
C GLY A 76 8.69 11.81 -0.13
N GLU A 77 9.74 12.60 0.02
CA GLU A 77 10.06 13.70 -0.88
C GLU A 77 10.28 13.19 -2.31
N GLY A 78 10.09 14.05 -3.30
CA GLY A 78 10.20 13.65 -4.70
C GLY A 78 9.05 12.78 -5.21
N GLY A 79 7.93 12.74 -4.50
CA GLY A 79 6.73 12.03 -4.93
C GLY A 79 6.82 10.51 -4.77
N LEU A 80 7.50 10.03 -3.74
CA LEU A 80 7.50 8.60 -3.39
C LEU A 80 6.15 8.21 -2.81
N VAL A 81 5.48 7.24 -3.44
CA VAL A 81 4.13 6.77 -3.09
C VAL A 81 4.20 5.30 -2.69
N LEU A 82 3.69 5.00 -1.49
CA LEU A 82 3.49 3.65 -1.00
C LEU A 82 2.09 3.17 -1.36
N THR A 83 1.99 1.95 -1.87
CA THR A 83 0.71 1.30 -2.18
C THR A 83 0.77 -0.19 -1.81
N ILE A 84 -0.31 -0.91 -2.07
CA ILE A 84 -0.28 -2.37 -2.04
C ILE A 84 0.20 -2.89 -3.40
N GLY A 85 1.18 -3.77 -3.36
CA GLY A 85 1.98 -4.13 -4.53
C GLY A 85 1.22 -4.84 -5.62
N TYR A 86 0.16 -5.61 -5.32
CA TYR A 86 -0.62 -6.29 -6.36
C TYR A 86 -1.27 -5.31 -7.37
N LEU A 87 -1.41 -4.02 -7.02
CA LEU A 87 -1.89 -3.01 -7.96
C LEU A 87 -0.87 -2.70 -9.07
N ILE A 88 0.42 -2.83 -8.78
CA ILE A 88 1.51 -2.41 -9.68
C ILE A 88 2.40 -3.55 -10.15
N LEU A 89 2.17 -4.77 -9.65
CA LEU A 89 2.99 -5.94 -10.00
C LEU A 89 2.89 -6.26 -11.49
N GLU A 90 4.03 -6.35 -12.18
CA GLU A 90 4.18 -6.53 -13.63
C GLU A 90 3.61 -5.37 -14.48
N ALA A 91 3.42 -4.17 -13.90
CA ALA A 91 2.92 -3.01 -14.62
C ALA A 91 3.96 -2.49 -15.64
N ILE A 92 3.49 -2.15 -16.84
CA ILE A 92 4.27 -1.45 -17.87
C ILE A 92 3.99 0.05 -17.87
N GLU A 93 2.87 0.46 -17.31
CA GLU A 93 2.48 1.86 -17.11
C GLU A 93 1.88 2.01 -15.71
N ALA A 94 2.22 3.08 -15.03
CA ALA A 94 1.64 3.46 -13.77
C ALA A 94 1.39 4.97 -13.71
N ASP A 95 0.25 5.34 -13.15
CA ASP A 95 -0.14 6.72 -12.95
C ASP A 95 -0.54 6.99 -11.51
N ILE A 96 -0.20 8.18 -11.03
CA ILE A 96 -0.69 8.77 -9.80
C ILE A 96 -1.81 9.74 -10.13
N LEU A 97 -2.99 9.53 -9.54
CA LEU A 97 -4.16 10.36 -9.74
C LEU A 97 -4.31 11.32 -8.54
N LEU A 98 -4.43 12.60 -8.84
CA LEU A 98 -4.58 13.66 -7.85
C LEU A 98 -5.99 14.29 -7.91
N PRO A 99 -6.43 14.99 -6.88
CA PRO A 99 -7.67 15.75 -6.90
C PRO A 99 -7.72 16.68 -8.13
N GLY A 100 -8.93 16.95 -8.65
CA GLY A 100 -9.12 17.78 -9.84
C GLY A 100 -8.74 17.10 -11.14
N GLN A 101 -8.72 15.77 -11.18
CA GLN A 101 -8.41 14.93 -12.36
C GLN A 101 -6.99 15.11 -12.92
N ARG A 102 -6.07 15.65 -12.13
CA ARG A 102 -4.65 15.72 -12.53
C ARG A 102 -4.04 14.34 -12.47
N VAL A 103 -3.42 13.91 -13.56
CA VAL A 103 -2.70 12.63 -13.68
C VAL A 103 -1.21 12.91 -13.79
N VAL A 104 -0.42 12.18 -13.04
CA VAL A 104 1.04 12.25 -13.04
C VAL A 104 1.57 10.85 -13.33
N PRO A 105 2.28 10.65 -14.44
CA PRO A 105 2.95 9.38 -14.71
C PRO A 105 3.95 9.04 -13.60
N ALA A 106 4.10 7.76 -13.34
CA ALA A 106 4.99 7.25 -12.29
C ALA A 106 5.78 6.03 -12.79
N GLU A 107 6.96 5.85 -12.22
CA GLU A 107 7.73 4.61 -12.35
C GLU A 107 7.42 3.67 -11.18
N VAL A 108 7.44 2.37 -11.44
CA VAL A 108 7.42 1.35 -10.37
C VAL A 108 8.85 1.26 -9.82
N VAL A 109 9.02 1.61 -8.54
CA VAL A 109 10.33 1.61 -7.87
C VAL A 109 10.63 0.24 -7.29
N ALA A 110 9.65 -0.36 -6.62
CA ALA A 110 9.86 -1.61 -5.90
C ALA A 110 8.57 -2.38 -5.67
N TYR A 111 8.75 -3.66 -5.45
CA TYR A 111 7.76 -4.57 -4.89
C TYR A 111 8.42 -5.47 -3.85
N ASP A 112 7.75 -5.73 -2.73
CA ASP A 112 8.23 -6.69 -1.75
C ASP A 112 7.21 -7.82 -1.55
N PHE A 113 7.61 -9.07 -1.82
CA PHE A 113 6.72 -10.23 -1.74
C PHE A 113 6.39 -10.65 -0.31
N GLU A 114 7.23 -10.31 0.65
CA GLU A 114 7.04 -10.73 2.04
C GLU A 114 5.98 -9.88 2.73
N THR A 115 6.02 -8.57 2.49
CA THR A 115 5.06 -7.62 3.07
C THR A 115 3.89 -7.33 2.14
N GLY A 116 4.11 -7.45 0.84
CA GLY A 116 3.14 -7.05 -0.18
C GLY A 116 3.15 -5.56 -0.49
N PHE A 117 4.08 -4.77 0.06
CA PHE A 117 4.21 -3.36 -0.30
C PHE A 117 4.69 -3.16 -1.73
N GLY A 118 4.22 -2.07 -2.34
CA GLY A 118 4.72 -1.57 -3.61
C GLY A 118 5.06 -0.09 -3.52
N LEU A 119 6.10 0.33 -4.22
CA LEU A 119 6.54 1.73 -4.28
C LEU A 119 6.46 2.24 -5.72
N LEU A 120 5.93 3.45 -5.85
CA LEU A 120 5.93 4.25 -7.07
C LEU A 120 6.69 5.55 -6.83
N ARG A 121 7.30 6.09 -7.89
CA ARG A 121 7.86 7.44 -7.90
C ARG A 121 7.22 8.27 -9.00
N ALA A 122 6.67 9.41 -8.64
CA ALA A 122 6.11 10.36 -9.58
C ALA A 122 7.20 10.93 -10.51
N LEU A 123 6.93 10.99 -11.80
CA LEU A 123 7.86 11.58 -12.79
C LEU A 123 7.81 13.11 -12.83
N SER A 124 6.91 13.73 -12.07
CA SER A 124 6.85 15.18 -11.87
C SER A 124 6.32 15.53 -10.48
N PRO A 125 6.61 16.72 -9.94
CA PRO A 125 6.24 17.09 -8.57
C PRO A 125 4.74 16.95 -8.31
N LEU A 126 4.38 16.27 -7.24
CA LEU A 126 2.99 16.14 -6.80
C LEU A 126 2.48 17.41 -6.11
N GLY A 127 3.35 18.15 -5.43
CA GLY A 127 2.98 19.31 -4.61
C GLY A 127 2.33 18.90 -3.27
N ILE A 128 2.57 17.67 -2.82
CA ILE A 128 2.01 17.08 -1.62
C ILE A 128 3.16 16.76 -0.67
N ALA A 129 3.07 17.22 0.58
CA ALA A 129 4.00 16.85 1.63
C ALA A 129 3.77 15.39 2.07
N PRO A 130 4.82 14.62 2.37
CA PRO A 130 4.66 13.23 2.78
C PRO A 130 4.01 13.10 4.16
N VAL A 131 3.25 12.01 4.35
CA VAL A 131 2.72 11.64 5.68
C VAL A 131 3.84 11.10 6.57
N ALA A 132 3.76 11.40 7.86
CA ALA A 132 4.65 10.78 8.84
C ALA A 132 4.25 9.30 9.07
N LEU A 133 5.25 8.40 9.11
CA LEU A 133 5.03 7.02 9.49
C LEU A 133 4.81 6.91 11.00
N GLY A 134 3.78 6.19 11.39
CA GLY A 134 3.42 5.95 12.79
C GLY A 134 4.09 4.69 13.37
N ASP A 135 3.57 4.25 14.50
CA ASP A 135 3.96 3.01 15.20
C ASP A 135 2.76 2.05 15.20
N SER A 136 2.78 1.10 14.27
CA SER A 136 1.70 0.11 14.15
C SER A 136 1.83 -1.01 15.19
N ALA A 137 2.98 -1.19 15.83
CA ALA A 137 3.16 -2.17 16.90
C ALA A 137 2.38 -1.76 18.17
N ALA A 138 2.19 -0.46 18.37
CA ALA A 138 1.42 0.08 19.49
C ALA A 138 -0.11 -0.09 19.38
N LEU A 139 -0.62 -0.53 18.21
CA LEU A 139 -2.06 -0.75 18.02
C LEU A 139 -2.57 -1.91 18.84
N SER A 140 -3.66 -1.68 19.54
CA SER A 140 -4.42 -2.72 20.26
C SER A 140 -5.83 -2.85 19.66
N THR A 141 -6.51 -3.93 20.00
CA THR A 141 -7.95 -4.10 19.73
C THR A 141 -8.73 -2.89 20.27
N ASP A 142 -9.80 -2.53 19.59
CA ASP A 142 -10.67 -1.36 19.84
C ASP A 142 -10.02 0.01 19.60
N THR A 143 -8.76 0.07 19.15
CA THR A 143 -8.16 1.34 18.74
C THR A 143 -8.92 1.92 17.56
N GLU A 144 -9.42 3.15 17.71
CA GLU A 144 -10.05 3.89 16.60
C GLU A 144 -9.02 4.35 15.58
N VAL A 145 -9.33 4.13 14.33
CA VAL A 145 -8.50 4.45 13.16
C VAL A 145 -9.35 5.04 12.05
N LEU A 146 -8.71 5.70 11.10
CA LEU A 146 -9.35 6.21 9.89
C LEU A 146 -8.83 5.44 8.69
N VAL A 147 -9.73 4.88 7.89
CA VAL A 147 -9.42 4.31 6.58
C VAL A 147 -9.63 5.40 5.54
N ALA A 148 -8.60 5.73 4.78
CA ALA A 148 -8.65 6.77 3.77
C ALA A 148 -8.18 6.23 2.41
N GLY A 149 -9.12 6.02 1.50
CA GLY A 149 -8.87 5.72 0.08
C GLY A 149 -8.95 6.98 -0.78
N PHE A 150 -8.50 6.88 -2.02
CA PHE A 150 -8.67 7.93 -3.02
C PHE A 150 -10.10 7.92 -3.58
N GLY A 151 -10.69 9.09 -3.78
CA GLY A 151 -12.06 9.21 -4.32
C GLY A 151 -12.93 10.25 -3.59
N GLY A 152 -12.31 11.06 -2.73
CA GLY A 152 -13.00 12.13 -1.99
C GLY A 152 -13.65 11.64 -0.68
N PRO A 153 -14.59 12.42 -0.11
CA PRO A 153 -15.14 12.15 1.23
C PRO A 153 -15.78 10.76 1.40
N GLY A 154 -16.37 10.20 0.33
CA GLY A 154 -16.96 8.86 0.36
C GLY A 154 -15.96 7.70 0.43
N ALA A 155 -14.67 7.99 0.19
CA ALA A 155 -13.59 7.03 0.32
C ALA A 155 -12.86 7.11 1.68
N ILE A 156 -13.44 7.81 2.65
CA ILE A 156 -12.89 7.99 3.99
C ILE A 156 -13.92 7.55 5.02
N ALA A 157 -13.53 6.66 5.92
CA ALA A 157 -14.42 6.18 6.98
C ALA A 157 -13.67 5.87 8.28
N GLY A 158 -14.33 6.11 9.40
CA GLY A 158 -13.87 5.63 10.70
C GLY A 158 -14.00 4.11 10.79
N ALA A 159 -13.04 3.48 11.42
CA ALA A 159 -13.03 2.07 11.74
C ALA A 159 -12.33 1.85 13.09
N HIS A 160 -12.34 0.62 13.57
CA HIS A 160 -11.56 0.23 14.74
C HIS A 160 -10.82 -1.07 14.45
N VAL A 161 -9.70 -1.26 15.12
CA VAL A 161 -8.94 -2.51 15.06
C VAL A 161 -9.71 -3.60 15.78
N VAL A 162 -10.04 -4.69 15.10
CA VAL A 162 -10.80 -5.80 15.70
C VAL A 162 -9.92 -6.99 16.06
N SER A 163 -8.79 -7.15 15.36
CA SER A 163 -7.77 -8.14 15.75
C SER A 163 -6.42 -7.82 15.15
N ARG A 164 -5.38 -8.41 15.73
CA ARG A 164 -4.04 -8.48 15.17
C ARG A 164 -3.58 -9.93 15.24
N ARG A 165 -3.20 -10.47 14.11
CA ARG A 165 -2.75 -11.86 14.00
C ARG A 165 -2.00 -12.12 12.72
N ASP A 166 -1.31 -13.26 12.65
CA ASP A 166 -0.75 -13.73 11.39
C ASP A 166 -1.85 -13.97 10.34
N PHE A 167 -1.56 -13.58 9.11
CA PHE A 167 -2.41 -13.83 7.97
C PHE A 167 -1.67 -14.70 6.95
N ALA A 168 -2.17 -15.91 6.67
CA ALA A 168 -1.67 -16.79 5.63
C ALA A 168 -2.55 -16.66 4.37
N GLY A 169 -1.99 -16.07 3.31
CA GLY A 169 -2.64 -15.98 2.01
C GLY A 169 -2.41 -17.24 1.17
N TYR A 170 -3.37 -17.60 0.33
CA TYR A 170 -3.31 -18.80 -0.50
C TYR A 170 -2.18 -18.82 -1.55
N TRP A 171 -1.49 -17.69 -1.76
CA TRP A 171 -0.45 -17.49 -2.79
C TRP A 171 0.98 -17.49 -2.24
N GLU A 172 1.27 -18.34 -1.27
CA GLU A 172 2.55 -18.40 -0.55
C GLU A 172 2.90 -17.05 0.08
N TYR A 173 2.05 -16.61 0.99
CA TYR A 173 2.15 -15.34 1.70
C TYR A 173 1.80 -15.55 3.18
N LEU A 174 2.67 -15.06 4.06
CA LEU A 174 2.44 -15.06 5.50
C LEU A 174 2.87 -13.71 6.06
N LEU A 175 1.90 -12.92 6.47
CA LEU A 175 2.10 -11.62 7.09
C LEU A 175 1.94 -11.73 8.59
N PRO A 176 3.03 -11.55 9.37
CA PRO A 176 2.92 -11.48 10.81
C PRO A 176 2.16 -10.24 11.26
N GLU A 177 1.40 -10.37 12.36
CA GLU A 177 0.75 -9.24 13.02
C GLU A 177 -0.09 -8.35 12.10
N ALA A 178 -0.70 -8.92 11.06
CA ALA A 178 -1.63 -8.19 10.18
C ALA A 178 -2.70 -7.47 11.01
N ILE A 179 -3.08 -6.26 10.59
CA ILE A 179 -4.07 -5.44 11.28
C ILE A 179 -5.43 -5.67 10.61
N PHE A 180 -6.43 -6.08 11.40
CA PHE A 180 -7.79 -6.25 10.90
C PHE A 180 -8.69 -5.18 11.48
N THR A 181 -9.51 -4.57 10.63
CA THR A 181 -10.42 -3.49 11.00
C THR A 181 -11.86 -3.79 10.61
N ALA A 182 -12.81 -3.21 11.34
CA ALA A 182 -14.22 -3.21 11.04
C ALA A 182 -14.83 -1.81 11.35
N PRO A 183 -15.93 -1.42 10.69
CA PRO A 183 -16.60 -2.12 9.57
C PRO A 183 -15.75 -2.16 8.30
N PRO A 184 -16.09 -3.01 7.31
CA PRO A 184 -15.37 -3.08 6.05
C PRO A 184 -15.55 -1.80 5.23
N HIS A 185 -14.46 -1.34 4.61
CA HIS A 185 -14.45 -0.21 3.69
C HIS A 185 -14.18 -0.68 2.26
N PRO A 186 -14.98 -0.29 1.26
CA PRO A 186 -14.84 -0.80 -0.11
C PRO A 186 -13.56 -0.32 -0.83
N ALA A 187 -13.08 0.89 -0.51
CA ALA A 187 -11.88 1.47 -1.13
C ALA A 187 -10.59 1.10 -0.35
N TYR A 188 -10.45 -0.15 0.07
CA TYR A 188 -9.35 -0.63 0.91
C TYR A 188 -8.02 -0.77 0.16
N GLY A 189 -8.03 -1.15 -1.13
CA GLY A 189 -6.81 -1.46 -1.88
C GLY A 189 -5.83 -0.29 -1.96
N GLY A 190 -4.72 -0.37 -1.23
CA GLY A 190 -3.73 0.70 -1.11
C GLY A 190 -4.15 1.89 -0.21
N ALA A 191 -5.30 1.83 0.45
CA ALA A 191 -5.79 2.88 1.33
C ALA A 191 -4.88 3.08 2.55
N ALA A 192 -4.79 4.33 3.02
CA ALA A 192 -4.11 4.65 4.27
C ALA A 192 -4.92 4.19 5.47
N LEU A 193 -4.28 3.54 6.43
CA LEU A 193 -4.76 3.41 7.79
C LEU A 193 -4.09 4.49 8.63
N LEU A 194 -4.86 5.46 9.12
CA LEU A 194 -4.34 6.60 9.86
C LEU A 194 -4.75 6.53 11.34
N GLY A 195 -3.79 6.87 12.20
CA GLY A 195 -4.06 7.07 13.62
C GLY A 195 -4.74 8.41 13.91
N ARG A 196 -5.20 8.61 15.14
CA ARG A 196 -5.78 9.89 15.60
C ARG A 196 -4.78 11.06 15.50
N ASP A 197 -3.48 10.78 15.54
CA ASP A 197 -2.40 11.77 15.37
C ASP A 197 -2.08 12.05 13.89
N GLY A 198 -2.83 11.45 12.96
CA GLY A 198 -2.67 11.62 11.52
C GLY A 198 -1.48 10.87 10.92
N LYS A 199 -0.77 10.02 11.68
CA LYS A 199 0.32 9.21 11.15
C LYS A 199 -0.19 7.95 10.47
N LEU A 200 0.58 7.49 9.48
CA LEU A 200 0.30 6.26 8.74
C LEU A 200 0.64 5.03 9.59
N LEU A 201 -0.33 4.15 9.81
CA LEU A 201 -0.21 2.93 10.60
C LEU A 201 -0.23 1.66 9.76
N GLY A 202 -0.71 1.75 8.52
CA GLY A 202 -0.74 0.60 7.61
C GLY A 202 -1.29 0.94 6.24
N ILE A 203 -1.17 -0.01 5.32
CA ILE A 203 -1.70 0.07 3.95
C ILE A 203 -2.74 -1.03 3.76
N GLY A 204 -3.90 -0.66 3.25
CA GLY A 204 -5.01 -1.56 2.98
C GLY A 204 -4.68 -2.60 1.91
N SER A 205 -4.95 -3.86 2.20
CA SER A 205 -4.63 -4.97 1.32
C SER A 205 -5.86 -5.75 0.88
N LEU A 206 -6.66 -6.24 1.79
CA LEU A 206 -7.74 -7.19 1.48
C LEU A 206 -9.07 -6.81 2.16
N ALA A 207 -10.17 -7.21 1.54
CA ALA A 207 -11.42 -7.45 2.24
C ALA A 207 -11.43 -8.90 2.74
N VAL A 208 -11.84 -9.10 3.98
CA VAL A 208 -11.88 -10.42 4.62
C VAL A 208 -13.25 -10.66 5.23
N GLY A 209 -13.65 -11.93 5.31
CA GLY A 209 -14.94 -12.33 5.88
C GLY A 209 -14.91 -12.61 7.38
N ASP A 210 -13.73 -12.63 7.99
CA ASP A 210 -13.48 -13.11 9.35
C ASP A 210 -12.52 -12.19 10.13
N ALA A 211 -12.72 -10.88 10.02
CA ALA A 211 -11.78 -9.87 10.54
C ALA A 211 -11.53 -9.99 12.05
N ALA A 212 -12.57 -10.21 12.85
CA ALA A 212 -12.45 -10.27 14.31
C ALA A 212 -11.90 -11.61 14.81
N THR A 213 -12.49 -12.72 14.35
CA THR A 213 -12.12 -14.07 14.79
C THR A 213 -11.93 -14.96 13.56
N PRO A 214 -10.80 -15.70 13.46
CA PRO A 214 -10.58 -16.60 12.35
C PRO A 214 -11.71 -17.61 12.16
N ASN A 215 -12.15 -17.78 10.91
CA ASN A 215 -13.22 -18.70 10.50
C ASN A 215 -14.62 -18.38 11.08
N GLU A 216 -14.82 -17.25 11.73
CA GLU A 216 -16.12 -16.74 12.15
C GLU A 216 -16.53 -15.55 11.27
N PHE A 217 -17.78 -15.57 10.78
CA PHE A 217 -18.25 -14.52 9.90
C PHE A 217 -18.27 -13.16 10.63
N GLY A 218 -17.46 -12.24 10.15
CA GLY A 218 -17.30 -10.87 10.64
C GLY A 218 -16.51 -10.06 9.63
N PRO A 219 -17.18 -9.46 8.61
CA PRO A 219 -16.49 -8.81 7.49
C PRO A 219 -15.71 -7.58 7.96
N GLY A 220 -14.55 -7.39 7.34
CA GLY A 220 -13.65 -6.27 7.59
C GLY A 220 -12.58 -6.12 6.53
N ASN A 221 -11.54 -5.37 6.84
CA ASN A 221 -10.38 -5.23 5.98
C ASN A 221 -9.10 -5.66 6.71
N MET A 222 -8.13 -6.14 5.93
CA MET A 222 -6.79 -6.45 6.39
C MET A 222 -5.83 -5.39 5.85
N PHE A 223 -4.98 -4.88 6.76
CA PHE A 223 -3.93 -3.90 6.47
C PHE A 223 -2.57 -4.49 6.76
N VAL A 224 -1.60 -4.15 5.91
CA VAL A 224 -0.19 -4.43 6.16
C VAL A 224 0.35 -3.39 7.15
N PRO A 225 0.92 -3.81 8.31
CA PRO A 225 1.46 -2.89 9.31
C PRO A 225 2.59 -2.04 8.75
N ILE A 226 2.59 -0.73 9.05
CA ILE A 226 3.64 0.17 8.52
C ILE A 226 5.03 -0.15 9.08
N ASP A 227 5.11 -0.76 10.26
CA ASP A 227 6.39 -1.16 10.83
C ASP A 227 7.11 -2.24 10.01
N ALA A 228 6.39 -3.01 9.22
CA ALA A 228 6.98 -3.95 8.27
C ALA A 228 7.72 -3.26 7.12
N LEU A 229 7.40 -1.99 6.80
CA LEU A 229 8.08 -1.21 5.77
C LEU A 229 9.41 -0.66 6.26
N LYS A 230 9.48 -0.19 7.51
CA LYS A 230 10.61 0.61 8.04
C LYS A 230 11.97 -0.06 7.83
N PRO A 231 12.16 -1.37 8.12
CA PRO A 231 13.46 -2.01 7.96
C PRO A 231 13.87 -2.26 6.50
N ILE A 232 12.93 -2.20 5.54
CA ILE A 232 13.18 -2.54 4.13
C ILE A 232 13.08 -1.36 3.17
N LEU A 233 12.59 -0.19 3.63
CA LEU A 233 12.29 0.95 2.77
C LEU A 233 13.51 1.43 1.97
N ASP A 234 14.65 1.60 2.62
CA ASP A 234 15.88 2.07 1.96
C ASP A 234 16.37 1.07 0.91
N ASP A 235 16.28 -0.22 1.19
CA ASP A 235 16.62 -1.27 0.23
C ASP A 235 15.64 -1.29 -0.94
N MET A 236 14.35 -1.17 -0.70
CA MET A 236 13.34 -1.08 -1.75
C MET A 236 13.61 0.10 -2.68
N ILE A 237 13.97 1.26 -2.13
CA ILE A 237 14.29 2.45 -2.94
C ILE A 237 15.58 2.26 -3.75
N ALA A 238 16.59 1.64 -3.15
CA ALA A 238 17.92 1.54 -3.78
C ALA A 238 18.06 0.35 -4.74
N LEU A 239 17.35 -0.76 -4.49
CA LEU A 239 17.55 -2.04 -5.15
C LEU A 239 16.29 -2.60 -5.82
N GLY A 240 15.14 -1.92 -5.67
CA GLY A 240 13.84 -2.42 -6.15
C GLY A 240 13.23 -3.55 -5.30
N ARG A 241 13.93 -4.04 -4.27
CA ARG A 241 13.49 -5.09 -3.36
C ARG A 241 14.29 -5.10 -2.06
N SER A 242 13.83 -5.81 -1.03
CA SER A 242 14.59 -6.04 0.20
C SER A 242 15.88 -6.83 -0.09
N ARG A 243 16.94 -6.59 0.69
CA ARG A 243 18.18 -7.39 0.70
C ARG A 243 18.03 -8.74 1.38
N THR A 244 16.94 -8.95 2.11
CA THR A 244 16.68 -10.26 2.73
C THR A 244 16.72 -11.33 1.64
N PRO A 245 17.47 -12.43 1.84
CA PRO A 245 17.49 -13.51 0.87
C PRO A 245 16.05 -13.98 0.56
N PRO A 246 15.69 -14.14 -0.72
CA PRO A 246 14.32 -14.51 -1.10
C PRO A 246 13.97 -15.88 -0.51
N LYS A 247 12.74 -16.00 -0.03
CA LYS A 247 12.19 -17.25 0.49
C LYS A 247 11.97 -18.26 -0.63
N PRO A 248 12.10 -19.57 -0.35
CA PRO A 248 11.72 -20.61 -1.30
C PRO A 248 10.29 -20.43 -1.77
N TRP A 249 10.08 -20.31 -3.07
CA TRP A 249 8.77 -20.26 -3.70
C TRP A 249 8.56 -21.52 -4.54
N LEU A 250 7.40 -22.16 -4.41
CA LEU A 250 7.04 -23.39 -5.12
C LEU A 250 6.05 -23.13 -6.26
N GLY A 251 5.26 -22.07 -6.16
CA GLY A 251 4.16 -21.81 -7.08
C GLY A 251 2.91 -22.61 -6.75
N VAL A 252 2.66 -22.87 -5.48
CA VAL A 252 1.48 -23.56 -4.97
C VAL A 252 0.46 -22.55 -4.48
N TYR A 253 -0.79 -22.71 -4.89
CA TYR A 253 -1.94 -21.96 -4.35
C TYR A 253 -2.71 -22.88 -3.42
N GLY A 254 -2.45 -22.71 -2.12
CA GLY A 254 -2.96 -23.58 -1.07
C GLY A 254 -4.19 -23.02 -0.37
N GLN A 255 -5.06 -23.89 0.10
CA GLN A 255 -6.18 -23.55 0.95
C GLN A 255 -6.16 -24.37 2.22
N ASP A 256 -6.32 -23.71 3.37
CA ASP A 256 -6.56 -24.39 4.63
C ASP A 256 -8.00 -24.86 4.69
N LEU A 257 -8.20 -26.13 4.83
CA LEU A 257 -9.51 -26.73 5.02
C LEU A 257 -9.44 -27.81 6.09
N ARG A 258 -10.05 -27.56 7.26
CA ARG A 258 -10.10 -28.50 8.39
C ARG A 258 -8.73 -28.99 8.86
N GLY A 259 -7.76 -28.07 8.94
CA GLY A 259 -6.39 -28.38 9.39
C GLY A 259 -5.59 -29.20 8.36
N ARG A 260 -5.90 -29.04 7.07
CA ARG A 260 -5.15 -29.63 5.96
C ARG A 260 -4.93 -28.61 4.86
N VAL A 261 -3.75 -28.65 4.25
CA VAL A 261 -3.39 -27.75 3.15
C VAL A 261 -3.70 -28.43 1.81
N PHE A 262 -4.79 -28.01 1.19
CA PHE A 262 -5.17 -28.44 -0.14
C PHE A 262 -4.48 -27.59 -1.19
N VAL A 263 -3.94 -28.24 -2.23
CA VAL A 263 -3.41 -27.56 -3.42
C VAL A 263 -4.56 -27.31 -4.37
N ASN A 264 -5.08 -26.08 -4.41
CA ASN A 264 -6.16 -25.71 -5.33
C ASN A 264 -5.65 -25.52 -6.75
N ARG A 265 -4.44 -25.01 -6.89
CA ARG A 265 -3.80 -24.73 -8.17
C ARG A 265 -2.29 -24.70 -8.03
N VAL A 266 -1.61 -24.93 -9.13
CA VAL A 266 -0.15 -24.81 -9.26
C VAL A 266 0.15 -23.79 -10.35
N ALA A 267 1.11 -22.92 -10.14
CA ALA A 267 1.55 -21.93 -11.13
C ALA A 267 2.10 -22.65 -12.38
N PRO A 268 1.56 -22.38 -13.59
CA PRO A 268 2.09 -22.97 -14.80
C PRO A 268 3.58 -22.65 -14.95
N TYR A 269 4.38 -23.68 -15.28
CA TYR A 269 5.85 -23.58 -15.41
C TYR A 269 6.60 -23.23 -14.12
N GLY A 270 5.90 -23.17 -12.98
CA GLY A 270 6.50 -22.97 -11.66
C GLY A 270 7.23 -24.22 -11.16
N PRO A 271 7.98 -24.10 -10.05
CA PRO A 271 8.72 -25.23 -9.46
C PRO A 271 7.88 -26.46 -9.17
N ALA A 272 6.74 -26.28 -8.49
CA ALA A 272 5.83 -27.38 -8.15
C ALA A 272 5.26 -28.07 -9.37
N ALA A 273 4.87 -27.30 -10.42
CA ALA A 273 4.40 -27.88 -11.68
C ALA A 273 5.48 -28.71 -12.37
N LYS A 274 6.73 -28.23 -12.39
CA LYS A 274 7.87 -28.97 -12.96
C LYS A 274 8.17 -30.27 -12.22
N ALA A 275 7.94 -30.28 -10.90
CA ALA A 275 8.14 -31.45 -10.06
C ALA A 275 6.95 -32.45 -10.13
N GLY A 276 5.84 -32.12 -10.82
CA GLY A 276 4.68 -33.01 -10.92
C GLY A 276 3.65 -32.85 -9.79
N VAL A 277 3.75 -31.80 -8.97
CA VAL A 277 2.66 -31.48 -8.03
C VAL A 277 1.43 -31.06 -8.79
N SER A 278 0.30 -31.70 -8.50
CA SER A 278 -0.98 -31.44 -9.16
C SER A 278 -1.99 -30.77 -8.23
N ALA A 279 -2.96 -30.06 -8.83
CA ALA A 279 -4.14 -29.59 -8.10
C ALA A 279 -4.89 -30.80 -7.48
N ASN A 280 -5.64 -30.53 -6.42
CA ASN A 280 -6.34 -31.51 -5.58
C ASN A 280 -5.45 -32.43 -4.74
N SER A 281 -4.13 -32.25 -4.72
CA SER A 281 -3.26 -32.87 -3.75
C SER A 281 -3.42 -32.20 -2.37
N VAL A 282 -3.11 -32.95 -1.31
CA VAL A 282 -3.03 -32.42 0.06
C VAL A 282 -1.57 -32.48 0.51
N ILE A 283 -1.03 -31.34 0.94
CA ILE A 283 0.31 -31.32 1.54
C ILE A 283 0.22 -31.85 2.95
N VAL A 284 0.86 -32.99 3.20
CA VAL A 284 0.83 -33.71 4.48
C VAL A 284 2.04 -33.39 5.33
N ALA A 285 3.24 -33.30 4.72
CA ALA A 285 4.46 -32.99 5.42
C ALA A 285 5.46 -32.23 4.54
N VAL A 286 6.37 -31.50 5.18
CA VAL A 286 7.58 -30.91 4.61
C VAL A 286 8.78 -31.56 5.27
N LYS A 287 9.65 -32.19 4.48
CA LYS A 287 10.85 -32.91 4.98
C LYS A 287 10.51 -33.90 6.12
N GLY A 288 9.39 -34.62 5.97
CA GLY A 288 8.89 -35.57 6.98
C GLY A 288 8.18 -34.95 8.19
N GLU A 289 8.18 -33.64 8.37
CA GLU A 289 7.47 -32.96 9.44
C GLU A 289 6.02 -32.69 9.06
N PRO A 290 5.02 -33.22 9.79
CA PRO A 290 3.62 -33.05 9.49
C PRO A 290 3.19 -31.56 9.42
N VAL A 291 2.35 -31.21 8.45
CA VAL A 291 1.80 -29.87 8.27
C VAL A 291 0.41 -29.80 8.89
N ARG A 292 0.15 -28.78 9.69
CA ARG A 292 -1.12 -28.58 10.43
C ARG A 292 -2.08 -27.63 9.74
N ASP A 293 -1.53 -26.56 9.16
CA ASP A 293 -2.27 -25.48 8.50
C ASP A 293 -1.37 -24.76 7.48
N LEU A 294 -1.93 -23.80 6.76
CA LEU A 294 -1.22 -23.07 5.72
C LEU A 294 -0.05 -22.24 6.27
N ALA A 295 -0.22 -21.62 7.42
CA ALA A 295 0.86 -20.85 8.07
C ALA A 295 2.01 -21.76 8.53
N ASP A 296 1.70 -22.93 9.09
CA ASP A 296 2.69 -23.94 9.49
C ASP A 296 3.44 -24.50 8.25
N PHE A 297 2.72 -24.72 7.14
CA PHE A 297 3.33 -25.09 5.87
C PHE A 297 4.37 -24.06 5.43
N TYR A 298 4.02 -22.78 5.40
CA TYR A 298 4.94 -21.73 4.98
C TYR A 298 6.13 -21.58 5.93
N ARG A 299 5.94 -21.67 7.24
CA ARG A 299 7.04 -21.63 8.21
C ARG A 299 8.03 -22.77 8.01
N LYS A 300 7.54 -24.00 7.78
CA LYS A 300 8.39 -25.18 7.53
C LYS A 300 9.11 -25.08 6.19
N LEU A 301 8.40 -24.66 5.15
CA LEU A 301 8.98 -24.43 3.82
C LEU A 301 10.13 -23.43 3.90
N TRP A 302 9.91 -22.28 4.51
CA TRP A 302 10.90 -21.20 4.56
C TRP A 302 12.02 -21.45 5.54
N ALA A 303 11.85 -22.33 6.52
CA ALA A 303 12.92 -22.78 7.42
C ALA A 303 13.96 -23.67 6.72
N LEU A 304 13.69 -24.18 5.52
CA LEU A 304 14.65 -25.00 4.78
C LEU A 304 15.84 -24.19 4.23
N GLY A 305 15.69 -22.87 4.07
CA GLY A 305 16.75 -21.99 3.59
C GLY A 305 16.23 -20.96 2.57
N PRO A 306 17.12 -20.29 1.82
CA PRO A 306 16.75 -19.34 0.79
C PRO A 306 16.18 -20.03 -0.46
N ALA A 307 15.64 -19.27 -1.40
CA ALA A 307 15.23 -19.76 -2.72
C ALA A 307 16.34 -20.57 -3.40
N GLY A 308 15.94 -21.61 -4.14
CA GLY A 308 16.87 -22.55 -4.77
C GLY A 308 17.11 -23.84 -3.97
N VAL A 309 16.59 -23.95 -2.73
CA VAL A 309 16.70 -25.18 -1.95
C VAL A 309 15.76 -26.27 -2.45
N GLU A 310 16.14 -27.52 -2.22
CA GLU A 310 15.26 -28.67 -2.42
C GLU A 310 14.25 -28.79 -1.30
N VAL A 311 12.99 -28.98 -1.65
CA VAL A 311 11.86 -29.07 -0.74
C VAL A 311 11.20 -30.44 -0.87
N PRO A 312 11.52 -31.39 0.03
CA PRO A 312 10.85 -32.68 0.09
C PRO A 312 9.42 -32.50 0.62
N LEU A 313 8.43 -32.87 -0.17
CA LEU A 313 7.01 -32.83 0.19
C LEU A 313 6.43 -34.25 0.25
N THR A 314 5.67 -34.52 1.30
CA THR A 314 4.76 -35.66 1.33
C THR A 314 3.38 -35.17 0.92
N LEU A 315 2.85 -35.69 -0.18
CA LEU A 315 1.55 -35.36 -0.74
C LEU A 315 0.60 -36.55 -0.60
N MET A 316 -0.64 -36.27 -0.25
CA MET A 316 -1.74 -37.22 -0.43
C MET A 316 -2.47 -36.84 -1.73
N THR A 317 -2.53 -37.78 -2.68
CA THR A 317 -3.18 -37.64 -3.96
C THR A 317 -4.30 -38.71 -4.11
N PRO A 318 -5.14 -38.66 -5.14
CA PRO A 318 -6.12 -39.70 -5.39
C PRO A 318 -5.49 -41.12 -5.57
N GLU A 319 -4.23 -41.16 -6.02
CA GLU A 319 -3.48 -42.40 -6.25
C GLU A 319 -2.78 -42.91 -4.98
N GLY A 320 -2.77 -42.12 -3.90
CA GLY A 320 -2.13 -42.47 -2.62
C GLY A 320 -1.15 -41.47 -2.15
N VAL A 321 -0.33 -41.88 -1.17
CA VAL A 321 0.73 -41.00 -0.61
C VAL A 321 1.96 -41.03 -1.52
N GLN A 322 2.48 -39.86 -1.86
CA GLN A 322 3.64 -39.67 -2.73
C GLN A 322 4.68 -38.76 -2.06
N GLU A 323 5.95 -39.10 -2.24
CA GLU A 323 7.08 -38.26 -1.88
C GLU A 323 7.59 -37.56 -3.15
N ILE A 324 7.60 -36.21 -3.13
CA ILE A 324 8.05 -35.40 -4.28
C ILE A 324 9.05 -34.37 -3.75
N THR A 325 10.20 -34.24 -4.42
CA THR A 325 11.14 -33.14 -4.13
C THR A 325 10.96 -32.02 -5.15
N VAL A 326 10.67 -30.83 -4.66
CA VAL A 326 10.53 -29.62 -5.48
C VAL A 326 11.78 -28.76 -5.34
N HIS A 327 12.44 -28.44 -6.44
CA HIS A 327 13.50 -27.45 -6.46
C HIS A 327 12.88 -26.04 -6.47
N SER A 328 12.96 -25.32 -5.34
CA SER A 328 12.33 -24.01 -5.17
C SER A 328 12.99 -22.92 -6.03
N ALA A 329 12.31 -21.82 -6.24
CA ALA A 329 12.83 -20.68 -7.02
C ALA A 329 12.67 -19.35 -6.28
N ASP A 330 13.40 -18.32 -6.71
CA ASP A 330 13.09 -16.93 -6.39
C ASP A 330 11.82 -16.52 -7.17
N ARG A 331 10.82 -16.02 -6.45
CA ARG A 331 9.56 -15.60 -7.07
C ARG A 331 9.74 -14.42 -8.03
N TYR A 332 10.74 -13.55 -7.79
CA TYR A 332 11.05 -12.44 -8.68
C TYR A 332 11.45 -12.92 -10.08
N ASP A 333 12.18 -14.04 -10.18
CA ASP A 333 12.62 -14.60 -11.46
C ASP A 333 11.46 -15.21 -12.27
N PHE A 334 10.35 -15.55 -11.61
CA PHE A 334 9.17 -16.12 -12.25
C PHE A 334 8.30 -15.06 -12.93
N LEU A 335 8.26 -13.85 -12.39
CA LEU A 335 7.41 -12.79 -12.88
C LEU A 335 8.08 -12.03 -14.03
N LYS A 336 7.26 -11.47 -14.91
CA LYS A 336 7.71 -10.58 -15.97
C LYS A 336 7.85 -9.15 -15.43
N ILE A 337 8.75 -8.98 -14.48
CA ILE A 337 9.10 -7.64 -13.97
C ILE A 337 10.05 -7.06 -15.04
N GLY A 338 9.58 -6.01 -15.73
CA GLY A 338 10.36 -5.37 -16.79
C GLY A 338 11.74 -4.92 -16.29
N SER A 339 12.76 -5.05 -17.13
CA SER A 339 14.15 -4.63 -16.88
C SER A 339 14.33 -3.09 -16.83
N SER A 340 13.34 -2.38 -16.34
CA SER A 340 13.32 -0.90 -16.21
C SER A 340 13.54 -0.47 -14.76
N TYR A 341 14.26 -1.26 -13.99
CA TYR A 341 14.64 -0.92 -12.62
C TYR A 341 16.13 -0.70 -12.53
#